data_8bc57393f2eb97ae2a95051ab0aed663
#
_entry.id   8bc57393f2eb97ae2a95051ab0aed663
#
_cell.length_a   1.000
_cell.length_b   1.000
_cell.length_c   1.000
_cell.angle_alpha   90.00
_cell.angle_beta   90.00
_cell.angle_gamma   90.00
#
_symmetry.space_group_name_H-M   'P 1'
#
loop_
_entity.id
_entity.type
_entity.pdbx_description
1 polymer ?
#
loop_
_entity_poly.entity_id
_entity_poly.type
_entity_poly.pdbx_seq_one_letter_code
_entity_poly.pdbx_strand_id
1 'polypeptide(L)'
;MFRALKRIALLLLAFVAVAAVALYVLYFQRTPLPPAPTHTRTVPVISTIPGISACWVETAKTFSSFSFGSTAGSVLVKHPGGDLLIDTGSSSHYDQEISGYRFATWLKLKALAGQLKPKVPLPDLLRRLGEDPAKLRWAILSHAHLDHAGGLMDLPLVPVLLTGEELQFAADPNVQAKGYVIAAHTQKFPPVAAASLRFEPAPYETFDESADLYKDGSVVVVPLRGHTPGSVGIFVNLSPTRRVFYVGDAVDDERGFVERVGKSLILRDSDNDTAFADQIVGRLSELHEKLPGLAIIPAHGRSAYKKFFPSGPLSCVSPQ
;
A
#
# COMPACT_ATOMS: atom_id res chain seq x y z
N MET A 1 20.58 -35.85 38.42
CA MET A 1 21.04 -34.94 37.37
C MET A 1 20.40 -35.22 36.00
N PHE A 2 20.53 -36.43 35.44
CA PHE A 2 20.01 -36.79 34.12
C PHE A 2 18.49 -36.64 33.96
N ARG A 3 17.68 -37.03 34.98
CA ARG A 3 16.21 -36.86 34.94
C ARG A 3 15.74 -35.42 34.99
N ALA A 4 16.49 -34.53 35.71
CA ALA A 4 16.18 -33.11 35.74
C ALA A 4 16.50 -32.44 34.40
N LEU A 5 17.63 -32.77 33.79
CA LEU A 5 17.98 -32.29 32.44
C LEU A 5 16.96 -32.71 31.37
N LYS A 6 16.49 -33.96 31.40
CA LYS A 6 15.44 -34.42 30.51
C LYS A 6 14.12 -33.64 30.68
N ARG A 7 13.72 -33.37 31.93
CA ARG A 7 12.51 -32.55 32.20
C ARG A 7 12.66 -31.12 31.70
N ILE A 8 13.83 -30.48 31.93
CA ILE A 8 14.08 -29.14 31.41
C ILE A 8 14.06 -29.13 29.88
N ALA A 9 14.66 -30.10 29.21
CA ALA A 9 14.66 -30.20 27.76
C ALA A 9 13.22 -30.40 27.21
N LEU A 10 12.40 -31.21 27.87
CA LEU A 10 10.99 -31.40 27.48
C LEU A 10 10.16 -30.12 27.67
N LEU A 11 10.38 -29.37 28.76
CA LEU A 11 9.69 -28.10 29.00
C LEU A 11 10.10 -27.04 27.97
N LEU A 12 11.39 -26.95 27.62
CA LEU A 12 11.86 -26.08 26.56
C LEU A 12 11.27 -26.44 25.20
N LEU A 13 11.20 -27.72 24.89
CA LEU A 13 10.60 -28.20 23.63
C LEU A 13 9.09 -27.87 23.56
N ALA A 14 8.37 -28.08 24.66
CA ALA A 14 6.97 -27.72 24.78
C ALA A 14 6.76 -26.20 24.64
N PHE A 15 7.60 -25.39 25.27
CA PHE A 15 7.57 -23.94 25.14
C PHE A 15 7.82 -23.48 23.68
N VAL A 16 8.83 -24.04 23.02
CA VAL A 16 9.13 -23.75 21.62
C VAL A 16 7.96 -24.14 20.71
N ALA A 17 7.35 -25.30 20.95
CA ALA A 17 6.20 -25.75 20.18
C ALA A 17 4.98 -24.81 20.37
N VAL A 18 4.68 -24.42 21.61
CA VAL A 18 3.60 -23.48 21.90
C VAL A 18 3.89 -22.11 21.28
N ALA A 19 5.12 -21.62 21.38
CA ALA A 19 5.52 -20.35 20.75
C ALA A 19 5.40 -20.42 19.22
N ALA A 20 5.81 -21.52 18.60
CA ALA A 20 5.66 -21.72 17.16
C ALA A 20 4.19 -21.75 16.71
N VAL A 21 3.32 -22.44 17.47
CA VAL A 21 1.87 -22.44 17.21
C VAL A 21 1.29 -21.04 17.39
N ALA A 22 1.66 -20.32 18.45
CA ALA A 22 1.20 -18.96 18.67
C ALA A 22 1.63 -18.01 17.54
N LEU A 23 2.88 -18.09 17.10
CA LEU A 23 3.38 -17.35 15.95
C LEU A 23 2.62 -17.74 14.67
N TYR A 24 2.40 -19.03 14.45
CA TYR A 24 1.60 -19.49 13.32
C TYR A 24 0.21 -18.86 13.34
N VAL A 25 -0.49 -18.92 14.47
CA VAL A 25 -1.83 -18.33 14.61
C VAL A 25 -1.81 -16.83 14.35
N LEU A 26 -0.89 -16.10 14.98
CA LEU A 26 -0.81 -14.63 14.85
C LEU A 26 -0.56 -14.17 13.40
N TYR A 27 0.30 -14.88 12.69
CA TYR A 27 0.70 -14.48 11.34
C TYR A 27 -0.14 -15.08 10.22
N PHE A 28 -0.75 -16.27 10.42
CA PHE A 28 -1.40 -17.02 9.35
C PHE A 28 -2.91 -17.09 9.46
N GLN A 29 -3.41 -17.07 10.68
CA GLN A 29 -4.85 -17.16 10.84
C GLN A 29 -5.51 -15.87 10.36
N ARG A 30 -6.44 -16.05 9.42
CA ARG A 30 -7.29 -14.96 8.91
C ARG A 30 -8.73 -15.29 9.24
N THR A 31 -9.50 -14.25 9.51
CA THR A 31 -10.93 -14.39 9.82
C THR A 31 -11.72 -14.35 8.51
N PRO A 32 -12.51 -15.39 8.18
CA PRO A 32 -13.46 -15.33 7.08
C PRO A 32 -14.44 -14.17 7.30
N LEU A 33 -14.71 -13.40 6.26
CA LEU A 33 -15.63 -12.28 6.33
C LEU A 33 -16.99 -12.66 5.78
N PRO A 34 -18.08 -12.10 6.33
CA PRO A 34 -19.41 -12.31 5.81
C PRO A 34 -19.53 -11.80 4.35
N PRO A 35 -20.53 -12.26 3.60
CA PRO A 35 -20.84 -11.69 2.31
C PRO A 35 -21.01 -10.18 2.41
N ALA A 36 -20.31 -9.44 1.54
CA ALA A 36 -20.46 -8.00 1.48
C ALA A 36 -21.84 -7.63 0.91
N PRO A 37 -22.39 -6.46 1.27
CA PRO A 37 -23.52 -5.88 0.55
C PRO A 37 -23.15 -5.72 -0.93
N THR A 38 -24.09 -6.05 -1.81
CA THR A 38 -23.90 -5.79 -3.25
C THR A 38 -24.00 -4.30 -3.52
N HIS A 39 -22.98 -3.74 -4.19
CA HIS A 39 -22.97 -2.34 -4.58
C HIS A 39 -23.47 -2.17 -6.03
N THR A 40 -24.14 -1.06 -6.27
CA THR A 40 -24.47 -0.66 -7.65
C THR A 40 -23.16 -0.31 -8.36
N ARG A 41 -22.96 -0.92 -9.53
CA ARG A 41 -21.77 -0.66 -10.31
C ARG A 41 -22.05 0.40 -11.38
N THR A 42 -21.28 1.47 -11.38
CA THR A 42 -21.21 2.45 -12.47
C THR A 42 -20.07 2.09 -13.41
N VAL A 43 -20.40 1.70 -14.63
CA VAL A 43 -19.39 1.31 -15.63
C VAL A 43 -18.72 2.58 -16.18
N PRO A 44 -17.42 2.79 -15.95
CA PRO A 44 -16.76 3.97 -16.48
C PRO A 44 -16.54 3.86 -17.99
N VAL A 45 -16.59 5.00 -18.67
CA VAL A 45 -16.10 5.11 -20.05
C VAL A 45 -14.60 5.32 -20.01
N ILE A 46 -13.86 4.38 -20.57
CA ILE A 46 -12.39 4.41 -20.57
C ILE A 46 -11.90 4.52 -22.00
N SER A 47 -11.06 5.53 -22.25
CA SER A 47 -10.36 5.71 -23.51
C SER A 47 -8.87 5.36 -23.34
N THR A 48 -8.25 4.87 -24.40
CA THR A 48 -6.80 4.68 -24.42
C THR A 48 -6.14 6.04 -24.64
N ILE A 49 -5.30 6.44 -23.70
CA ILE A 49 -4.51 7.68 -23.80
C ILE A 49 -3.17 7.36 -24.48
N PRO A 50 -2.86 7.98 -25.62
CA PRO A 50 -1.56 7.78 -26.27
C PRO A 50 -0.40 8.15 -25.36
N GLY A 51 0.58 7.27 -25.25
CA GLY A 51 1.77 7.50 -24.44
C GLY A 51 1.64 7.18 -22.95
N ILE A 52 0.44 6.78 -22.47
CA ILE A 52 0.29 6.32 -21.09
C ILE A 52 1.02 4.99 -20.87
N SER A 53 1.67 4.84 -19.72
CA SER A 53 2.20 3.56 -19.24
C SER A 53 2.28 3.54 -17.72
N ALA A 54 2.31 2.33 -17.16
CA ALA A 54 2.54 2.12 -15.74
C ALA A 54 3.82 1.32 -15.53
N CYS A 55 4.65 1.70 -14.58
CA CYS A 55 5.93 1.05 -14.29
C CYS A 55 5.98 0.64 -12.82
N TRP A 56 6.44 -0.58 -12.55
CA TRP A 56 6.65 -1.06 -11.19
C TRP A 56 8.00 -0.60 -10.64
N VAL A 57 7.99 0.10 -9.50
CA VAL A 57 9.17 0.52 -8.76
C VAL A 57 9.21 -0.22 -7.43
N GLU A 58 10.10 -1.21 -7.28
CA GLU A 58 10.28 -1.95 -6.02
C GLU A 58 11.35 -1.25 -5.18
N THR A 59 10.96 -0.56 -4.11
CA THR A 59 11.88 0.18 -3.23
C THR A 59 12.51 -0.73 -2.19
N ALA A 60 11.74 -1.66 -1.61
CA ALA A 60 12.23 -2.62 -0.63
C ALA A 60 11.51 -3.98 -0.79
N LYS A 61 12.08 -5.02 -0.16
CA LYS A 61 11.45 -6.33 -0.04
C LYS A 61 11.04 -6.52 1.40
N THR A 62 9.75 -6.51 1.64
CA THR A 62 9.20 -6.74 2.96
C THR A 62 8.82 -8.21 3.16
N PHE A 63 8.68 -8.65 4.40
CA PHE A 63 7.99 -9.89 4.72
C PHE A 63 6.53 -9.56 5.01
N SER A 64 5.63 -9.81 4.07
CA SER A 64 4.27 -10.07 4.50
C SER A 64 4.19 -11.49 5.06
N SER A 65 3.32 -11.68 6.03
CA SER A 65 3.03 -13.00 6.53
C SER A 65 2.65 -13.92 5.37
N PHE A 66 3.60 -14.73 4.89
CA PHE A 66 3.38 -15.89 4.03
C PHE A 66 3.34 -15.79 2.51
N SER A 67 3.62 -14.68 1.92
CA SER A 67 4.26 -14.76 0.62
C SER A 67 5.73 -14.45 0.82
N PHE A 68 6.60 -15.46 0.75
CA PHE A 68 8.02 -15.23 0.60
C PHE A 68 8.22 -14.26 -0.56
N GLY A 69 8.57 -13.01 -0.25
CA GLY A 69 8.75 -11.97 -1.23
C GLY A 69 7.61 -10.98 -1.35
N SER A 70 7.16 -10.41 -0.24
CA SER A 70 6.44 -9.14 -0.23
C SER A 70 7.32 -8.01 -0.76
N THR A 71 6.70 -6.96 -1.23
CA THR A 71 7.37 -5.77 -1.78
C THR A 71 6.92 -4.52 -1.02
N ALA A 72 7.77 -3.50 -0.92
CA ALA A 72 7.31 -2.13 -0.78
C ALA A 72 7.38 -1.56 -2.19
N GLY A 73 6.23 -1.46 -2.84
CA GLY A 73 6.12 -1.14 -4.25
C GLY A 73 5.47 0.21 -4.46
N SER A 74 6.03 0.95 -5.42
CA SER A 74 5.44 2.16 -5.98
C SER A 74 5.08 1.91 -7.43
N VAL A 75 4.14 2.69 -7.96
CA VAL A 75 3.81 2.64 -9.38
C VAL A 75 4.05 4.02 -10.00
N LEU A 76 4.98 4.10 -10.93
CA LEU A 76 5.15 5.30 -11.75
C LEU A 76 4.18 5.21 -12.94
N VAL A 77 3.30 6.19 -13.06
CA VAL A 77 2.40 6.35 -14.21
C VAL A 77 2.97 7.44 -15.10
N LYS A 78 3.44 7.07 -16.27
CA LYS A 78 3.82 8.02 -17.32
C LYS A 78 2.57 8.49 -18.04
N HIS A 79 2.36 9.80 -18.09
CA HIS A 79 1.16 10.39 -18.64
C HIS A 79 1.49 11.66 -19.43
N PRO A 80 0.88 11.90 -20.62
CA PRO A 80 1.14 13.12 -21.41
C PRO A 80 0.87 14.42 -20.66
N GLY A 81 -0.03 14.39 -19.67
CA GLY A 81 -0.32 15.52 -18.78
C GLY A 81 0.68 15.72 -17.64
N GLY A 82 1.79 14.97 -17.61
CA GLY A 82 2.81 14.95 -16.54
C GLY A 82 2.74 13.67 -15.69
N ASP A 83 3.90 13.16 -15.31
CA ASP A 83 4.03 11.85 -14.68
C ASP A 83 3.63 11.88 -13.20
N LEU A 84 3.07 10.76 -12.73
CA LEU A 84 2.53 10.57 -11.39
C LEU A 84 3.22 9.39 -10.72
N LEU A 85 3.63 9.54 -9.47
CA LEU A 85 4.11 8.43 -8.64
C LEU A 85 3.05 8.06 -7.61
N ILE A 86 2.64 6.79 -7.58
CA ILE A 86 1.74 6.22 -6.56
C ILE A 86 2.59 5.56 -5.49
N ASP A 87 2.50 6.05 -4.26
CA ASP A 87 3.35 5.75 -3.11
C ASP A 87 4.86 5.95 -3.41
N THR A 88 5.65 6.05 -2.37
CA THR A 88 7.08 6.34 -2.48
C THR A 88 7.96 5.27 -1.82
N GLY A 89 7.34 4.29 -1.16
CA GLY A 89 8.06 3.31 -0.39
C GLY A 89 8.74 3.91 0.85
N SER A 90 9.69 3.17 1.40
CA SER A 90 10.50 3.61 2.55
C SER A 90 11.65 4.52 2.13
N SER A 91 12.10 5.37 3.07
CA SER A 91 13.25 6.25 2.89
C SER A 91 14.59 5.54 2.92
N SER A 92 15.57 6.06 2.17
CA SER A 92 16.98 5.70 2.36
C SER A 92 17.52 6.15 3.72
N HIS A 93 16.86 7.12 4.36
CA HIS A 93 17.15 7.62 5.70
C HIS A 93 16.37 6.89 6.80
N TYR A 94 15.97 5.65 6.56
CA TYR A 94 15.14 4.81 7.42
C TYR A 94 15.55 4.81 8.90
N ASP A 95 16.84 4.67 9.19
CA ASP A 95 17.34 4.64 10.59
C ASP A 95 17.10 5.99 11.29
N GLN A 96 17.20 7.10 10.59
CA GLN A 96 16.92 8.43 11.12
C GLN A 96 15.41 8.61 11.36
N GLU A 97 14.59 8.17 10.42
CA GLU A 97 13.13 8.26 10.55
C GLU A 97 12.64 7.51 11.78
N ILE A 98 13.04 6.24 11.91
CA ILE A 98 12.57 5.42 13.03
C ILE A 98 13.07 5.88 14.40
N SER A 99 14.12 6.70 14.45
CA SER A 99 14.67 7.23 15.74
C SER A 99 13.68 8.15 16.47
N GLY A 100 12.71 8.71 15.78
CA GLY A 100 11.65 9.56 16.36
C GLY A 100 10.51 8.81 17.05
N TYR A 101 10.43 7.47 16.90
CA TYR A 101 9.38 6.68 17.52
C TYR A 101 9.66 6.34 18.98
N ARG A 102 8.59 6.00 19.74
CA ARG A 102 8.72 5.44 21.09
C ARG A 102 9.50 4.13 21.04
N PHE A 103 10.21 3.81 22.12
CA PHE A 103 11.14 2.68 22.19
C PHE A 103 10.58 1.35 21.66
N ALA A 104 9.36 0.97 22.04
CA ALA A 104 8.74 -0.28 21.59
C ALA A 104 8.52 -0.32 20.08
N THR A 105 8.00 0.77 19.49
CA THR A 105 7.81 0.91 18.05
C THR A 105 9.14 0.97 17.32
N TRP A 106 10.11 1.74 17.85
CA TRP A 106 11.47 1.79 17.34
C TRP A 106 12.12 0.40 17.28
N LEU A 107 12.02 -0.39 18.37
CA LEU A 107 12.59 -1.73 18.43
C LEU A 107 11.98 -2.66 17.37
N LYS A 108 10.66 -2.62 17.21
CA LYS A 108 9.93 -3.36 16.16
C LYS A 108 10.43 -2.96 14.76
N LEU A 109 10.45 -1.67 14.45
CA LEU A 109 10.91 -1.16 13.17
C LEU A 109 12.39 -1.45 12.93
N LYS A 110 13.23 -1.36 13.96
CA LYS A 110 14.65 -1.73 13.87
C LYS A 110 14.84 -3.22 13.55
N ALA A 111 14.03 -4.09 14.12
CA ALA A 111 14.05 -5.52 13.78
C ALA A 111 13.64 -5.79 12.33
N LEU A 112 12.77 -4.94 11.76
CA LEU A 112 12.32 -5.02 10.37
C LEU A 112 13.21 -4.26 9.37
N ALA A 113 14.23 -3.51 9.84
CA ALA A 113 15.05 -2.64 9.00
C ALA A 113 15.72 -3.36 7.82
N GLY A 114 16.12 -4.62 7.99
CA GLY A 114 16.71 -5.42 6.91
C GLY A 114 15.78 -5.66 5.72
N GLN A 115 14.49 -5.44 5.92
CA GLN A 115 13.44 -5.69 4.94
C GLN A 115 12.82 -4.39 4.41
N LEU A 116 12.64 -3.40 5.28
CA LEU A 116 11.99 -2.14 4.94
C LEU A 116 12.96 -1.10 4.37
N LYS A 117 14.24 -1.16 4.78
CA LYS A 117 15.24 -0.21 4.31
C LYS A 117 15.55 -0.43 2.83
N PRO A 118 15.39 0.57 1.96
CA PRO A 118 15.70 0.44 0.54
C PRO A 118 17.20 0.24 0.35
N LYS A 119 17.56 -0.60 -0.62
CA LYS A 119 18.96 -0.80 -1.04
C LYS A 119 19.43 0.25 -2.03
N VAL A 120 18.49 0.85 -2.75
CA VAL A 120 18.70 1.89 -3.74
C VAL A 120 17.68 3.00 -3.46
N PRO A 121 18.10 4.26 -3.34
CA PRO A 121 17.19 5.38 -3.14
C PRO A 121 16.17 5.48 -4.28
N LEU A 122 14.94 5.89 -3.94
CA LEU A 122 13.85 6.01 -4.90
C LEU A 122 14.20 6.88 -6.12
N PRO A 123 14.86 8.06 -5.99
CA PRO A 123 15.24 8.87 -7.15
C PRO A 123 16.12 8.13 -8.16
N ASP A 124 16.98 7.23 -7.69
CA ASP A 124 17.87 6.47 -8.57
C ASP A 124 17.11 5.37 -9.32
N LEU A 125 16.09 4.78 -8.67
CA LEU A 125 15.19 3.83 -9.33
C LEU A 125 14.35 4.52 -10.41
N LEU A 126 13.85 5.73 -10.16
CA LEU A 126 13.10 6.53 -11.13
C LEU A 126 13.98 6.89 -12.34
N ARG A 127 15.23 7.34 -12.11
CA ARG A 127 16.19 7.63 -13.20
C ARG A 127 16.48 6.42 -14.07
N ARG A 128 16.52 5.20 -13.50
CA ARG A 128 16.66 3.95 -14.29
C ARG A 128 15.48 3.69 -15.23
N LEU A 129 14.31 4.23 -14.92
CA LEU A 129 13.13 4.20 -15.77
C LEU A 129 13.06 5.39 -16.74
N GLY A 130 14.13 6.20 -16.80
CA GLY A 130 14.19 7.39 -17.62
C GLY A 130 13.35 8.56 -17.09
N GLU A 131 13.02 8.53 -15.78
CA GLU A 131 12.26 9.60 -15.12
C GLU A 131 13.19 10.58 -14.41
N ASP A 132 12.92 11.86 -14.56
CA ASP A 132 13.53 12.90 -13.74
C ASP A 132 12.64 13.15 -12.52
N PRO A 133 13.07 12.77 -11.30
CA PRO A 133 12.23 12.94 -10.11
C PRO A 133 11.77 14.38 -9.85
N ALA A 134 12.51 15.38 -10.36
CA ALA A 134 12.14 16.80 -10.23
C ALA A 134 11.00 17.22 -11.17
N LYS A 135 10.67 16.40 -12.17
CA LYS A 135 9.61 16.67 -13.15
C LYS A 135 8.31 15.93 -12.85
N LEU A 136 8.28 15.12 -11.81
CA LEU A 136 7.02 14.50 -11.37
C LEU A 136 5.97 15.57 -11.16
N ARG A 137 4.83 15.39 -11.80
CA ARG A 137 3.68 16.29 -11.62
C ARG A 137 3.13 16.16 -10.22
N TRP A 138 2.99 14.91 -9.73
CA TRP A 138 2.49 14.59 -8.40
C TRP A 138 3.12 13.31 -7.85
N ALA A 139 3.19 13.24 -6.51
CA ALA A 139 3.21 11.97 -5.79
C ALA A 139 1.86 11.83 -5.09
N ILE A 140 1.12 10.76 -5.33
CA ILE A 140 -0.09 10.43 -4.60
C ILE A 140 0.22 9.32 -3.62
N LEU A 141 -0.16 9.50 -2.36
CA LEU A 141 -0.01 8.46 -1.35
C LEU A 141 -1.34 7.74 -1.14
N SER A 142 -1.30 6.41 -1.14
CA SER A 142 -2.45 5.61 -0.74
C SER A 142 -2.82 5.88 0.72
N HIS A 143 -1.81 6.09 1.56
CA HIS A 143 -1.88 6.53 2.95
C HIS A 143 -0.48 6.94 3.45
N ALA A 144 -0.37 7.46 4.69
CA ALA A 144 0.86 8.09 5.17
C ALA A 144 1.71 7.21 6.10
N HIS A 145 1.66 5.88 5.98
CA HIS A 145 2.59 5.02 6.71
C HIS A 145 4.01 5.13 6.16
N LEU A 146 4.98 4.78 7.01
CA LEU A 146 6.42 4.92 6.76
C LEU A 146 6.88 4.27 5.45
N ASP A 147 6.37 3.10 5.12
CA ASP A 147 6.74 2.33 3.93
C ASP A 147 5.96 2.70 2.66
N HIS A 148 5.10 3.72 2.75
CA HIS A 148 4.39 4.37 1.64
C HIS A 148 4.83 5.81 1.41
N ALA A 149 5.05 6.55 2.49
CA ALA A 149 5.39 7.98 2.46
C ALA A 149 6.89 8.28 2.65
N GLY A 150 7.67 7.31 3.16
CA GLY A 150 9.05 7.52 3.55
C GLY A 150 9.94 8.04 2.43
N GLY A 151 9.80 7.50 1.23
CA GLY A 151 10.61 7.90 0.08
C GLY A 151 10.45 9.36 -0.35
N LEU A 152 9.44 10.08 0.15
CA LEU A 152 9.35 11.53 -0.02
C LEU A 152 10.56 12.28 0.55
N MET A 153 11.23 11.70 1.55
CA MET A 153 12.47 12.27 2.09
C MET A 153 13.63 12.22 1.11
N ASP A 154 13.59 11.30 0.16
CA ASP A 154 14.63 11.12 -0.84
C ASP A 154 14.33 11.93 -2.13
N LEU A 155 13.05 12.31 -2.34
CA LEU A 155 12.62 13.04 -3.51
C LEU A 155 12.94 14.55 -3.40
N PRO A 156 13.14 15.24 -4.52
CA PRO A 156 13.06 16.69 -4.55
C PRO A 156 11.66 17.14 -4.15
N LEU A 157 11.44 18.44 -4.02
CA LEU A 157 10.12 18.97 -3.72
C LEU A 157 9.13 18.64 -4.86
N VAL A 158 8.22 17.73 -4.59
CA VAL A 158 7.16 17.26 -5.49
C VAL A 158 5.81 17.55 -4.85
N PRO A 159 4.81 18.06 -5.57
CA PRO A 159 3.46 18.20 -5.04
C PRO A 159 2.90 16.83 -4.61
N VAL A 160 2.41 16.74 -3.37
CA VAL A 160 1.88 15.49 -2.79
C VAL A 160 0.36 15.56 -2.68
N LEU A 161 -0.32 14.54 -3.17
CA LEU A 161 -1.76 14.39 -3.08
C LEU A 161 -2.10 13.43 -1.94
N LEU A 162 -2.87 13.93 -0.97
CA LEU A 162 -3.44 13.19 0.16
C LEU A 162 -4.84 13.70 0.46
N THR A 163 -5.68 12.91 1.09
CA THR A 163 -6.95 13.40 1.63
C THR A 163 -6.71 14.28 2.86
N GLY A 164 -7.67 15.16 3.16
CA GLY A 164 -7.60 15.99 4.37
C GLY A 164 -7.60 15.16 5.64
N GLU A 165 -8.35 14.04 5.64
CA GLU A 165 -8.42 13.07 6.74
C GLU A 165 -7.06 12.41 6.97
N GLU A 166 -6.35 12.04 5.90
CA GLU A 166 -5.03 11.43 6.03
C GLU A 166 -3.98 12.43 6.54
N LEU A 167 -4.03 13.67 6.06
CA LEU A 167 -3.15 14.73 6.57
C LEU A 167 -3.36 14.99 8.06
N GLN A 168 -4.62 15.03 8.50
CA GLN A 168 -4.96 15.22 9.91
C GLN A 168 -4.52 14.01 10.75
N PHE A 169 -4.75 12.80 10.26
CA PHE A 169 -4.33 11.56 10.92
C PHE A 169 -2.80 11.50 11.05
N ALA A 170 -2.07 11.77 9.98
CA ALA A 170 -0.62 11.74 9.97
C ALA A 170 0.02 12.81 10.88
N ALA A 171 -0.67 13.93 11.10
CA ALA A 171 -0.20 15.01 11.98
C ALA A 171 -0.43 14.73 13.47
N ASP A 172 -1.31 13.80 13.85
CA ASP A 172 -1.62 13.50 15.25
C ASP A 172 -0.49 12.68 15.91
N PRO A 173 0.20 13.24 16.91
CA PRO A 173 1.28 12.52 17.61
C PRO A 173 0.80 11.28 18.37
N ASN A 174 -0.50 11.14 18.65
CA ASN A 174 -1.04 9.97 19.36
C ASN A 174 -1.18 8.74 18.45
N VAL A 175 -1.29 8.93 17.14
CA VAL A 175 -1.39 7.82 16.18
C VAL A 175 -0.04 7.31 15.70
N GLN A 176 1.06 7.98 16.05
CA GLN A 176 2.42 7.54 15.67
C GLN A 176 2.76 6.11 16.12
N ALA A 177 2.19 5.65 17.23
CA ALA A 177 2.38 4.28 17.70
C ALA A 177 1.53 3.26 16.93
N LYS A 178 0.39 3.69 16.39
CA LYS A 178 -0.45 2.94 15.46
C LYS A 178 -0.03 3.33 14.04
N GLY A 179 0.31 2.36 13.24
CA GLY A 179 0.50 2.56 11.82
C GLY A 179 1.79 3.26 11.38
N TYR A 180 2.69 3.56 12.31
CA TYR A 180 4.04 4.03 11.97
C TYR A 180 4.10 5.35 11.18
N VAL A 181 3.15 6.24 11.39
CA VAL A 181 3.14 7.58 10.81
C VAL A 181 4.01 8.51 11.63
N ILE A 182 4.88 9.28 11.01
CA ILE A 182 5.73 10.26 11.68
C ILE A 182 5.30 11.68 11.30
N ALA A 183 5.05 12.52 12.32
CA ALA A 183 4.79 13.95 12.12
C ALA A 183 5.89 14.66 11.31
N ALA A 184 7.14 14.17 11.38
CA ALA A 184 8.26 14.70 10.57
C ALA A 184 8.02 14.56 9.06
N HIS A 185 7.26 13.56 8.59
CA HIS A 185 6.86 13.45 7.19
C HIS A 185 5.91 14.57 6.80
N THR A 186 4.92 14.85 7.65
CA THR A 186 3.94 15.90 7.38
C THR A 186 4.57 17.30 7.40
N GLN A 187 5.63 17.51 8.18
CA GLN A 187 6.37 18.79 8.19
C GLN A 187 7.12 19.06 6.87
N LYS A 188 7.42 18.01 6.10
CA LYS A 188 8.04 18.15 4.77
C LYS A 188 7.03 18.38 3.66
N PHE A 189 5.73 18.20 3.92
CA PHE A 189 4.70 18.63 2.99
C PHE A 189 4.51 20.14 3.15
N PRO A 190 5.03 20.97 2.24
CA PRO A 190 4.67 22.39 2.27
C PRO A 190 3.15 22.47 2.17
N PRO A 191 2.49 23.40 2.87
CA PRO A 191 1.04 23.59 2.83
C PRO A 191 0.47 23.71 1.41
N VAL A 192 1.29 24.17 0.47
CA VAL A 192 0.96 24.32 -0.96
C VAL A 192 1.18 23.02 -1.75
N ALA A 193 2.06 22.14 -1.29
CA ALA A 193 2.36 20.87 -1.99
C ALA A 193 1.46 19.71 -1.50
N ALA A 194 0.90 19.81 -0.30
CA ALA A 194 -0.17 18.92 0.16
C ALA A 194 -1.50 19.44 -0.40
N ALA A 195 -1.72 19.27 -1.69
CA ALA A 195 -3.04 19.53 -2.26
C ALA A 195 -3.99 18.48 -1.68
N SER A 196 -4.97 18.94 -0.93
CA SER A 196 -6.03 18.10 -0.39
C SER A 196 -6.76 17.44 -1.56
N LEU A 197 -6.56 16.12 -1.70
CA LEU A 197 -7.36 15.32 -2.61
C LEU A 197 -8.82 15.39 -2.16
N ARG A 198 -9.69 15.82 -3.04
CA ARG A 198 -11.13 15.92 -2.78
C ARG A 198 -11.87 15.01 -3.73
N PHE A 199 -12.84 14.28 -3.19
CA PHE A 199 -13.76 13.48 -3.98
C PHE A 199 -14.97 14.31 -4.39
N GLU A 200 -15.45 14.02 -5.59
CA GLU A 200 -16.72 14.52 -6.10
C GLU A 200 -17.77 13.40 -5.99
N PRO A 201 -19.08 13.71 -5.88
CA PRO A 201 -20.14 12.71 -5.93
C PRO A 201 -20.29 12.17 -7.36
N ALA A 202 -19.22 11.57 -7.87
CA ALA A 202 -19.08 10.98 -9.18
C ALA A 202 -18.84 9.47 -9.03
N PRO A 203 -19.88 8.62 -9.13
CA PRO A 203 -19.75 7.18 -8.97
C PRO A 203 -18.77 6.58 -9.97
N TYR A 204 -17.90 5.69 -9.47
CA TYR A 204 -16.90 4.99 -10.28
C TYR A 204 -16.81 3.53 -9.85
N GLU A 205 -17.06 2.59 -10.75
CA GLU A 205 -17.20 1.16 -10.45
C GLU A 205 -18.22 0.94 -9.32
N THR A 206 -17.80 0.42 -8.17
CA THR A 206 -18.65 0.20 -6.98
C THR A 206 -18.54 1.33 -5.94
N PHE A 207 -17.83 2.40 -6.23
CA PHE A 207 -17.63 3.54 -5.32
C PHE A 207 -18.57 4.68 -5.66
N ASP A 208 -19.10 5.35 -4.64
CA ASP A 208 -20.08 6.43 -4.78
C ASP A 208 -19.44 7.79 -5.10
N GLU A 209 -18.17 7.93 -4.77
CA GLU A 209 -17.39 9.15 -4.98
C GLU A 209 -16.01 8.83 -5.58
N SER A 210 -15.48 9.75 -6.37
CA SER A 210 -14.18 9.59 -7.01
C SER A 210 -13.53 10.93 -7.31
N ALA A 211 -12.24 10.88 -7.67
CA ALA A 211 -11.48 12.01 -8.19
C ALA A 211 -10.69 11.58 -9.43
N ASP A 212 -11.06 12.10 -10.59
CA ASP A 212 -10.32 11.90 -11.84
C ASP A 212 -9.22 12.95 -11.95
N LEU A 213 -7.94 12.52 -11.79
CA LEU A 213 -6.81 13.44 -11.66
C LEU A 213 -6.47 14.19 -12.95
N TYR A 214 -6.67 13.55 -14.10
CA TYR A 214 -6.37 14.13 -15.42
C TYR A 214 -7.61 14.57 -16.18
N LYS A 215 -8.81 14.30 -15.64
CA LYS A 215 -10.10 14.57 -16.28
C LYS A 215 -10.29 13.83 -17.61
N ASP A 216 -9.64 12.68 -17.77
CA ASP A 216 -9.69 11.84 -18.97
C ASP A 216 -9.98 10.35 -18.66
N GLY A 217 -10.24 10.03 -17.39
CA GLY A 217 -10.53 8.68 -16.92
C GLY A 217 -9.31 7.78 -16.79
N SER A 218 -8.10 8.27 -17.07
CA SER A 218 -6.88 7.46 -17.02
C SER A 218 -6.43 7.12 -15.61
N VAL A 219 -6.53 8.08 -14.67
CA VAL A 219 -6.17 7.88 -13.26
C VAL A 219 -7.29 8.39 -12.39
N VAL A 220 -8.00 7.45 -11.76
CA VAL A 220 -9.17 7.76 -10.92
C VAL A 220 -8.94 7.24 -9.51
N VAL A 221 -9.10 8.12 -8.54
CA VAL A 221 -8.92 7.85 -7.11
C VAL A 221 -10.26 7.66 -6.45
N VAL A 222 -10.34 6.67 -5.55
CA VAL A 222 -11.54 6.37 -4.76
C VAL A 222 -11.18 6.19 -3.27
N PRO A 223 -12.09 6.46 -2.34
CA PRO A 223 -11.82 6.26 -0.92
C PRO A 223 -11.77 4.77 -0.57
N LEU A 224 -10.75 4.38 0.21
CA LEU A 224 -10.59 3.03 0.79
C LEU A 224 -10.38 3.13 2.31
N ARG A 225 -11.19 3.92 3.00
CA ARG A 225 -11.09 4.13 4.45
C ARG A 225 -11.08 2.79 5.22
N GLY A 226 -10.38 2.75 6.35
CA GLY A 226 -10.33 1.57 7.22
C GLY A 226 -8.93 1.29 7.75
N HIS A 227 -7.98 1.05 6.87
CA HIS A 227 -6.57 0.93 7.25
C HIS A 227 -6.07 2.23 7.89
N THR A 228 -6.25 3.34 7.21
CA THR A 228 -6.24 4.68 7.80
C THR A 228 -7.54 5.42 7.46
N PRO A 229 -7.88 6.53 8.15
CA PRO A 229 -9.11 7.28 7.88
C PRO A 229 -9.14 7.89 6.48
N GLY A 230 -7.99 8.23 5.93
CA GLY A 230 -7.84 8.86 4.62
C GLY A 230 -7.29 7.95 3.53
N SER A 231 -7.18 6.63 3.76
CA SER A 231 -6.71 5.69 2.75
C SER A 231 -7.49 5.78 1.46
N VAL A 232 -6.77 5.66 0.33
CA VAL A 232 -7.33 5.72 -1.01
C VAL A 232 -6.85 4.57 -1.87
N GLY A 233 -7.67 4.21 -2.87
CA GLY A 233 -7.29 3.34 -3.97
C GLY A 233 -7.20 4.10 -5.28
N ILE A 234 -6.31 3.69 -6.16
CA ILE A 234 -6.00 4.37 -7.39
C ILE A 234 -6.20 3.42 -8.58
N PHE A 235 -7.19 3.70 -9.42
CA PHE A 235 -7.33 3.05 -10.71
C PHE A 235 -6.39 3.72 -11.72
N VAL A 236 -5.63 2.90 -12.45
CA VAL A 236 -4.85 3.32 -13.61
C VAL A 236 -5.38 2.56 -14.82
N ASN A 237 -5.99 3.28 -15.74
CA ASN A 237 -6.63 2.73 -16.92
C ASN A 237 -5.73 2.98 -18.13
N LEU A 238 -4.92 2.00 -18.49
CA LEU A 238 -4.07 2.10 -19.68
C LEU A 238 -4.89 1.97 -20.97
N SER A 239 -5.89 1.08 -20.95
CA SER A 239 -6.89 0.89 -21.99
C SER A 239 -8.16 0.29 -21.38
N PRO A 240 -9.28 0.17 -22.15
CA PRO A 240 -10.48 -0.50 -21.67
C PRO A 240 -10.25 -1.94 -21.19
N THR A 241 -9.24 -2.63 -21.74
CA THR A 241 -8.92 -4.02 -21.44
C THR A 241 -7.71 -4.18 -20.53
N ARG A 242 -6.94 -3.12 -20.28
CA ARG A 242 -5.73 -3.16 -19.43
C ARG A 242 -5.81 -2.12 -18.34
N ARG A 243 -6.29 -2.57 -17.19
CA ARG A 243 -6.58 -1.73 -16.04
C ARG A 243 -5.94 -2.31 -14.79
N VAL A 244 -5.45 -1.43 -13.92
CA VAL A 244 -4.97 -1.81 -12.59
C VAL A 244 -5.67 -0.96 -11.53
N PHE A 245 -5.97 -1.59 -10.40
CA PHE A 245 -6.46 -0.93 -9.20
C PHE A 245 -5.46 -1.16 -8.07
N TYR A 246 -4.68 -0.14 -7.79
CA TYR A 246 -3.76 -0.11 -6.65
C TYR A 246 -4.55 0.20 -5.38
N VAL A 247 -4.47 -0.70 -4.39
CA VAL A 247 -5.35 -0.64 -3.21
C VAL A 247 -4.58 -0.36 -1.90
N GLY A 248 -3.30 0.01 -1.99
CA GLY A 248 -2.48 0.26 -0.81
C GLY A 248 -2.52 -0.93 0.14
N ASP A 249 -2.77 -0.64 1.41
CA ASP A 249 -2.85 -1.62 2.49
C ASP A 249 -4.30 -1.98 2.88
N ALA A 250 -5.26 -1.81 1.98
CA ALA A 250 -6.61 -2.31 2.21
C ALA A 250 -6.64 -3.83 2.46
N VAL A 251 -5.72 -4.56 1.85
CA VAL A 251 -5.45 -5.99 2.09
C VAL A 251 -3.94 -6.25 2.06
N ASP A 252 -3.48 -7.28 2.76
CA ASP A 252 -2.05 -7.65 2.80
C ASP A 252 -1.58 -8.27 1.48
N ASP A 253 -2.41 -9.14 0.92
CA ASP A 253 -2.17 -9.88 -0.31
C ASP A 253 -3.49 -10.23 -1.01
N GLU A 254 -3.41 -10.88 -2.17
CA GLU A 254 -4.56 -11.24 -3.00
C GLU A 254 -5.59 -12.12 -2.30
N ARG A 255 -5.18 -12.93 -1.29
CA ARG A 255 -6.12 -13.80 -0.55
C ARG A 255 -7.20 -12.98 0.15
N GLY A 256 -6.89 -11.77 0.60
CA GLY A 256 -7.87 -10.88 1.20
C GLY A 256 -9.16 -10.82 0.38
N PHE A 257 -9.07 -10.50 -0.89
CA PHE A 257 -10.24 -10.35 -1.76
C PHE A 257 -10.62 -11.64 -2.52
N VAL A 258 -9.67 -12.56 -2.79
CA VAL A 258 -9.97 -13.83 -3.47
C VAL A 258 -10.73 -14.80 -2.54
N GLU A 259 -10.28 -14.92 -1.30
CA GLU A 259 -10.85 -15.81 -0.29
C GLU A 259 -11.87 -15.10 0.61
N ARG A 260 -12.00 -13.77 0.50
CA ARG A 260 -12.79 -12.90 1.37
C ARG A 260 -12.45 -13.12 2.83
N VAL A 261 -11.20 -12.85 3.17
CA VAL A 261 -10.67 -12.99 4.52
C VAL A 261 -10.04 -11.68 5.00
N GLY A 262 -10.18 -11.36 6.26
CA GLY A 262 -9.50 -10.22 6.89
C GLY A 262 -7.98 -10.39 6.88
N LYS A 263 -7.27 -9.35 7.27
CA LYS A 263 -5.82 -9.39 7.50
C LYS A 263 -5.47 -10.42 8.60
N SER A 264 -4.21 -10.87 8.64
CA SER A 264 -3.71 -11.67 9.74
C SER A 264 -3.81 -10.91 11.06
N LEU A 265 -3.91 -11.62 12.20
CA LEU A 265 -4.13 -10.98 13.50
C LEU A 265 -3.09 -9.92 13.83
N ILE A 266 -1.82 -10.15 13.46
CA ILE A 266 -0.74 -9.20 13.72
C ILE A 266 -0.79 -7.95 12.83
N LEU A 267 -1.29 -8.08 11.60
CA LEU A 267 -1.38 -6.97 10.66
C LEU A 267 -2.70 -6.20 10.84
N ARG A 268 -3.73 -6.87 11.32
CA ARG A 268 -5.02 -6.26 11.64
C ARG A 268 -4.92 -5.18 12.73
N ASP A 269 -3.95 -5.28 13.63
CA ASP A 269 -3.67 -4.26 14.67
C ASP A 269 -3.20 -2.92 14.09
N SER A 270 -2.72 -2.92 12.84
CA SER A 270 -2.36 -1.69 12.12
C SER A 270 -3.56 -0.96 11.51
N ASP A 271 -4.73 -1.59 11.41
CA ASP A 271 -5.93 -0.95 10.90
C ASP A 271 -6.51 0.02 11.95
N ASN A 272 -6.80 1.24 11.52
CA ASN A 272 -7.43 2.23 12.38
C ASN A 272 -8.90 1.87 12.70
N ASP A 273 -9.62 1.35 11.72
CA ASP A 273 -10.99 0.84 11.83
C ASP A 273 -11.09 -0.51 11.13
N THR A 274 -11.01 -1.59 11.93
CA THR A 274 -11.03 -2.97 11.41
C THR A 274 -12.36 -3.34 10.78
N ALA A 275 -13.48 -2.79 11.28
CA ALA A 275 -14.79 -3.09 10.72
C ALA A 275 -14.96 -2.45 9.34
N PHE A 276 -14.47 -1.23 9.18
CA PHE A 276 -14.49 -0.55 7.89
C PHE A 276 -13.51 -1.20 6.91
N ALA A 277 -12.31 -1.60 7.37
CA ALA A 277 -11.35 -2.34 6.57
C ALA A 277 -11.95 -3.66 6.03
N ASP A 278 -12.69 -4.41 6.87
CA ASP A 278 -13.38 -5.64 6.46
C ASP A 278 -14.47 -5.38 5.40
N GLN A 279 -15.18 -4.25 5.47
CA GLN A 279 -16.14 -3.86 4.43
C GLN A 279 -15.44 -3.57 3.09
N ILE A 280 -14.27 -2.92 3.13
CA ILE A 280 -13.46 -2.69 1.93
C ILE A 280 -12.99 -4.01 1.32
N VAL A 281 -12.55 -4.98 2.13
CA VAL A 281 -12.21 -6.34 1.63
C VAL A 281 -13.39 -6.94 0.88
N GLY A 282 -14.61 -6.84 1.44
CA GLY A 282 -15.83 -7.30 0.77
C GLY A 282 -16.07 -6.63 -0.58
N ARG A 283 -15.86 -5.31 -0.67
CA ARG A 283 -15.98 -4.53 -1.91
C ARG A 283 -14.92 -4.91 -2.94
N LEU A 284 -13.68 -5.15 -2.51
CA LEU A 284 -12.61 -5.62 -3.39
C LEU A 284 -12.91 -7.04 -3.93
N SER A 285 -13.46 -7.91 -3.10
CA SER A 285 -13.92 -9.24 -3.50
C SER A 285 -15.00 -9.16 -4.57
N GLU A 286 -15.99 -8.30 -4.39
CA GLU A 286 -17.05 -8.05 -5.37
C GLU A 286 -16.49 -7.53 -6.72
N LEU A 287 -15.53 -6.60 -6.67
CA LEU A 287 -14.83 -6.10 -7.87
C LEU A 287 -14.06 -7.21 -8.57
N HIS A 288 -13.35 -8.05 -7.82
CA HIS A 288 -12.59 -9.16 -8.38
C HIS A 288 -13.50 -10.16 -9.10
N GLU A 289 -14.66 -10.49 -8.52
CA GLU A 289 -15.64 -11.39 -9.13
C GLU A 289 -16.29 -10.79 -10.40
N LYS A 290 -16.67 -9.51 -10.34
CA LYS A 290 -17.35 -8.83 -11.45
C LYS A 290 -16.43 -8.38 -12.58
N LEU A 291 -15.15 -8.18 -12.30
CA LEU A 291 -14.15 -7.63 -13.22
C LEU A 291 -12.90 -8.50 -13.26
N PRO A 292 -12.96 -9.73 -13.80
CA PRO A 292 -11.81 -10.63 -13.80
C PRO A 292 -10.59 -10.11 -14.59
N GLY A 293 -10.80 -9.12 -15.47
CA GLY A 293 -9.73 -8.43 -16.21
C GLY A 293 -9.09 -7.25 -15.45
N LEU A 294 -9.64 -6.85 -14.30
CA LEU A 294 -9.06 -5.80 -13.47
C LEU A 294 -7.96 -6.38 -12.58
N ALA A 295 -6.72 -5.92 -12.76
CA ALA A 295 -5.63 -6.30 -11.86
C ALA A 295 -5.74 -5.51 -10.54
N ILE A 296 -6.11 -6.16 -9.44
CA ILE A 296 -6.11 -5.54 -8.11
C ILE A 296 -4.74 -5.79 -7.48
N ILE A 297 -4.02 -4.72 -7.14
CA ILE A 297 -2.65 -4.79 -6.62
C ILE A 297 -2.59 -4.21 -5.20
N PRO A 298 -2.47 -5.06 -4.16
CA PRO A 298 -2.07 -4.63 -2.82
C PRO A 298 -0.63 -4.11 -2.83
N ALA A 299 -0.32 -3.09 -2.02
CA ALA A 299 1.02 -2.52 -1.98
C ALA A 299 2.13 -3.55 -1.68
N HIS A 300 1.80 -4.53 -0.85
CA HIS A 300 2.72 -5.60 -0.45
C HIS A 300 2.52 -6.90 -1.26
N GLY A 301 1.57 -6.95 -2.18
CA GLY A 301 1.19 -8.12 -2.97
C GLY A 301 2.12 -8.39 -4.16
N ARG A 302 3.35 -8.86 -3.93
CA ARG A 302 4.35 -9.06 -4.99
C ARG A 302 3.88 -9.98 -6.12
N SER A 303 3.00 -10.95 -5.84
CA SER A 303 2.41 -11.84 -6.85
C SER A 303 1.51 -11.06 -7.81
N ALA A 304 0.68 -10.15 -7.30
CA ALA A 304 -0.18 -9.29 -8.10
C ALA A 304 0.64 -8.37 -9.01
N TYR A 305 1.70 -7.75 -8.47
CA TYR A 305 2.62 -6.98 -9.30
C TYR A 305 3.22 -7.80 -10.43
N LYS A 306 3.73 -9.02 -10.15
CA LYS A 306 4.34 -9.89 -11.18
C LYS A 306 3.35 -10.30 -12.27
N LYS A 307 2.09 -10.49 -11.93
CA LYS A 307 1.04 -10.80 -12.92
C LYS A 307 0.81 -9.64 -13.87
N PHE A 308 0.77 -8.40 -13.35
CA PHE A 308 0.55 -7.21 -14.16
C PHE A 308 1.82 -6.72 -14.85
N PHE A 309 2.98 -6.84 -14.20
CA PHE A 309 4.32 -6.46 -14.71
C PHE A 309 5.19 -7.72 -14.91
N PRO A 310 4.97 -8.49 -15.97
CA PRO A 310 5.62 -9.81 -16.14
C PRO A 310 7.14 -9.73 -16.26
N SER A 311 7.69 -8.60 -16.73
CA SER A 311 9.14 -8.36 -16.79
C SER A 311 9.76 -8.00 -15.44
N GLY A 312 8.97 -7.93 -14.37
CA GLY A 312 9.44 -7.67 -13.01
C GLY A 312 9.64 -6.19 -12.67
N PRO A 313 10.32 -5.90 -11.53
CA PRO A 313 10.60 -4.53 -11.11
C PRO A 313 11.40 -3.76 -12.15
N LEU A 314 11.20 -2.44 -12.19
CA LEU A 314 11.78 -1.51 -13.16
C LEU A 314 11.39 -1.84 -14.61
N SER A 315 10.19 -2.37 -14.80
CA SER A 315 9.57 -2.55 -16.10
C SER A 315 8.26 -1.80 -16.19
N CYS A 316 7.90 -1.43 -17.40
CA CYS A 316 6.66 -0.72 -17.69
C CYS A 316 5.76 -1.58 -18.59
N VAL A 317 4.46 -1.35 -18.43
CA VAL A 317 3.40 -1.87 -19.32
C VAL A 317 2.67 -0.70 -19.95
N SER A 318 2.32 -0.85 -21.22
CA SER A 318 1.61 0.15 -22.02
C SER A 318 0.25 -0.39 -22.47
N PRO A 319 -0.64 0.44 -23.02
CA PRO A 319 -1.86 -0.02 -23.69
C PRO A 319 -1.54 -1.08 -24.74
N GLN A 320 -2.37 -2.11 -24.82
CA GLN A 320 -2.37 -3.10 -25.91
C GLN A 320 -3.74 -3.11 -26.54
#